data_f9208ddf04cb72cc31074bf678c6574b
#
_entry.id   f9208ddf04cb72cc31074bf678c6574b
#
_cell.length_a   1.000
_cell.length_b   1.000
_cell.length_c   1.000
_cell.angle_alpha   90.00
_cell.angle_beta   90.00
_cell.angle_gamma   90.00
#
_symmetry.space_group_name_H-M   'P 1'
#
loop_
_entity.id
_entity.type
_entity.pdbx_description
1 polymer ?
#
loop_
_entity_poly.entity_id
_entity_poly.type
_entity_poly.pdbx_seq_one_letter_code
_entity_poly.pdbx_strand_id
1 'polypeptide(L)'
;MSSYHKTMDTRISKSFKTIFSSLYPNFNDAERENAEEYFFFILKNYPDKSEINQLKLFFFTFSFVIRKLFIKDQNIPSFVNNLQNSSLMLLRQLGTSISTLFGICNARSLTGEGNLYKHFEYPVHKNGQIEKKTNEFPESIEVAVIGSGAGGGVAANVLSEKYEVGIFDKGSYLN
;
A
#
# COMPACT_ATOMS: atom_id res chain seq x y z
N MET A 1 26.91 -6.16 -15.34
CA MET A 1 25.48 -6.03 -15.71
C MET A 1 25.40 -5.62 -17.18
N SER A 2 24.67 -6.38 -17.99
CA SER A 2 24.55 -6.14 -19.44
C SER A 2 23.87 -4.79 -19.70
N SER A 3 24.30 -4.06 -20.72
CA SER A 3 23.70 -2.79 -21.18
C SER A 3 22.19 -2.91 -21.46
N TYR A 4 21.74 -4.08 -21.83
CA TYR A 4 20.33 -4.40 -22.07
C TYR A 4 19.46 -4.28 -20.79
N HIS A 5 19.92 -4.80 -19.67
CA HIS A 5 19.20 -4.68 -18.38
C HIS A 5 19.07 -3.23 -17.93
N LYS A 6 20.14 -2.45 -18.08
CA LYS A 6 20.13 -1.02 -17.70
C LYS A 6 19.14 -0.21 -18.55
N THR A 7 19.01 -0.52 -19.84
CA THR A 7 18.05 0.14 -20.74
C THR A 7 16.61 -0.27 -20.45
N MET A 8 16.37 -1.52 -20.07
CA MET A 8 15.05 -2.02 -19.71
C MET A 8 14.56 -1.38 -18.40
N ASP A 9 15.41 -1.32 -17.39
CA ASP A 9 15.08 -0.69 -16.11
C ASP A 9 14.75 0.80 -16.27
N THR A 10 15.47 1.53 -17.12
CA THR A 10 15.19 2.94 -17.41
C THR A 10 13.82 3.15 -18.07
N ARG A 11 13.41 2.25 -18.95
CA ARG A 11 12.10 2.32 -19.62
C ARG A 11 10.96 1.99 -18.64
N ILE A 12 11.15 0.99 -17.79
CA ILE A 12 10.21 0.62 -16.74
C ILE A 12 10.03 1.78 -15.77
N SER A 13 11.13 2.39 -15.29
CA SER A 13 11.13 3.58 -14.46
C SER A 13 10.29 4.71 -15.06
N LYS A 14 10.56 5.04 -16.33
CA LYS A 14 9.82 6.09 -17.02
C LYS A 14 8.32 5.80 -17.14
N SER A 15 7.96 4.53 -17.39
CA SER A 15 6.55 4.11 -17.46
C SER A 15 5.89 4.21 -16.11
N PHE A 16 6.57 3.74 -15.05
CA PHE A 16 6.09 3.84 -13.69
C PHE A 16 5.81 5.30 -13.33
N LYS A 17 6.78 6.20 -13.53
CA LYS A 17 6.63 7.64 -13.23
C LYS A 17 5.45 8.27 -13.97
N THR A 18 5.29 7.95 -15.25
CA THR A 18 4.17 8.48 -16.05
C THR A 18 2.83 8.02 -15.49
N ILE A 19 2.67 6.73 -15.23
CA ILE A 19 1.43 6.15 -14.71
C ILE A 19 1.16 6.69 -13.30
N PHE A 20 2.16 6.66 -12.42
CA PHE A 20 2.03 7.10 -11.04
C PHE A 20 1.61 8.57 -10.95
N SER A 21 2.27 9.45 -11.71
CA SER A 21 1.92 10.88 -11.74
C SER A 21 0.53 11.15 -12.29
N SER A 22 0.04 10.32 -13.22
CA SER A 22 -1.33 10.42 -13.73
C SER A 22 -2.38 9.95 -12.74
N LEU A 23 -2.10 8.86 -11.99
CA LEU A 23 -3.02 8.32 -11.00
C LEU A 23 -3.04 9.17 -9.72
N TYR A 24 -1.90 9.76 -9.37
CA TYR A 24 -1.69 10.51 -8.14
C TYR A 24 -1.03 11.87 -8.42
N PRO A 25 -1.77 12.84 -9.00
CA PRO A 25 -1.22 14.12 -9.45
C PRO A 25 -0.72 15.01 -8.31
N ASN A 26 -1.25 14.85 -7.10
CA ASN A 26 -0.96 15.70 -5.95
C ASN A 26 0.33 15.35 -5.20
N PHE A 27 1.06 14.33 -5.65
CA PHE A 27 2.30 13.88 -5.00
C PHE A 27 3.47 14.79 -5.39
N ASN A 28 4.31 15.10 -4.41
CA ASN A 28 5.57 15.81 -4.64
C ASN A 28 6.65 14.86 -5.22
N ASP A 29 7.79 15.40 -5.63
CA ASP A 29 8.82 14.62 -6.29
C ASP A 29 9.49 13.60 -5.36
N ALA A 30 9.64 13.91 -4.07
CA ALA A 30 10.20 12.97 -3.09
C ALA A 30 9.27 11.77 -2.85
N GLU A 31 7.96 12.00 -2.78
CA GLU A 31 6.96 10.94 -2.65
C GLU A 31 6.93 10.03 -3.89
N ARG A 32 7.10 10.61 -5.07
CA ARG A 32 7.20 9.85 -6.34
C ARG A 32 8.46 8.99 -6.38
N GLU A 33 9.58 9.52 -5.89
CA GLU A 33 10.84 8.79 -5.82
C GLU A 33 10.74 7.62 -4.82
N ASN A 34 10.18 7.84 -3.64
CA ASN A 34 9.91 6.79 -2.66
C ASN A 34 8.99 5.69 -3.21
N ALA A 35 7.95 6.07 -3.94
CA ALA A 35 7.05 5.11 -4.58
C ALA A 35 7.77 4.26 -5.64
N GLU A 36 8.66 4.88 -6.42
CA GLU A 36 9.47 4.20 -7.43
C GLU A 36 10.47 3.23 -6.79
N GLU A 37 11.17 3.64 -5.75
CA GLU A 37 12.08 2.77 -5.00
C GLU A 37 11.36 1.54 -4.47
N TYR A 38 10.16 1.73 -3.91
CA TYR A 38 9.37 0.62 -3.42
C TYR A 38 8.85 -0.28 -4.54
N PHE A 39 8.48 0.26 -5.68
CA PHE A 39 8.13 -0.51 -6.86
C PHE A 39 9.29 -1.42 -7.29
N PHE A 40 10.51 -0.89 -7.38
CA PHE A 40 11.68 -1.70 -7.71
C PHE A 40 12.02 -2.72 -6.62
N PHE A 41 11.78 -2.38 -5.34
CA PHE A 41 11.90 -3.31 -4.24
C PHE A 41 10.94 -4.51 -4.42
N ILE A 42 9.68 -4.27 -4.77
CA ILE A 42 8.71 -5.33 -5.09
C ILE A 42 9.22 -6.18 -6.24
N LEU A 43 9.63 -5.58 -7.35
CA LEU A 43 10.13 -6.30 -8.52
C LEU A 43 11.36 -7.17 -8.21
N LYS A 44 12.19 -6.78 -7.25
CA LYS A 44 13.40 -7.52 -6.85
C LYS A 44 13.09 -8.67 -5.90
N ASN A 45 12.13 -8.48 -5.00
CA ASN A 45 11.88 -9.41 -3.89
C ASN A 45 10.62 -10.28 -4.09
N TYR A 46 9.93 -10.14 -5.20
CA TYR A 46 8.75 -10.96 -5.48
C TYR A 46 9.14 -12.44 -5.64
N PRO A 47 8.42 -13.36 -4.99
CA PRO A 47 8.84 -14.76 -4.93
C PRO A 47 8.78 -15.48 -6.28
N ASP A 48 7.84 -15.14 -7.15
CA ASP A 48 7.69 -15.77 -8.46
C ASP A 48 8.38 -14.98 -9.58
N LYS A 49 9.48 -15.53 -10.09
CA LYS A 49 10.24 -14.94 -11.19
C LYS A 49 9.47 -14.90 -12.52
N SER A 50 8.51 -15.82 -12.73
CA SER A 50 7.69 -15.86 -13.94
C SER A 50 6.73 -14.66 -13.96
N GLU A 51 6.06 -14.39 -12.85
CA GLU A 51 5.16 -13.24 -12.71
C GLU A 51 5.91 -11.91 -12.83
N ILE A 52 7.12 -11.82 -12.25
CA ILE A 52 7.98 -10.64 -12.43
C ILE A 52 8.30 -10.39 -13.91
N ASN A 53 8.65 -11.41 -14.65
CA ASN A 53 8.98 -11.25 -16.06
C ASN A 53 7.75 -10.81 -16.86
N GLN A 54 6.57 -11.32 -16.54
CA GLN A 54 5.31 -10.87 -17.14
C GLN A 54 5.04 -9.40 -16.78
N LEU A 55 5.23 -9.01 -15.53
CA LEU A 55 5.06 -7.64 -15.08
C LEU A 55 6.05 -6.69 -15.75
N LYS A 56 7.32 -7.07 -15.85
CA LYS A 56 8.34 -6.30 -16.58
C LYS A 56 8.01 -6.16 -18.06
N LEU A 57 7.57 -7.25 -18.70
CA LEU A 57 7.13 -7.23 -20.08
C LEU A 57 5.92 -6.32 -20.27
N PHE A 58 4.97 -6.37 -19.34
CA PHE A 58 3.83 -5.47 -19.34
C PHE A 58 4.26 -4.00 -19.28
N PHE A 59 5.09 -3.60 -18.32
CA PHE A 59 5.57 -2.22 -18.22
C PHE A 59 6.39 -1.79 -19.44
N PHE A 60 7.16 -2.70 -20.03
CA PHE A 60 7.92 -2.44 -21.24
C PHE A 60 6.99 -2.21 -22.45
N THR A 61 6.01 -3.08 -22.65
CA THR A 61 5.03 -2.97 -23.75
C THR A 61 4.07 -1.81 -23.52
N PHE A 62 3.66 -1.54 -22.29
CA PHE A 62 2.85 -0.39 -21.91
C PHE A 62 3.57 0.91 -22.29
N SER A 63 4.86 1.03 -21.98
CA SER A 63 5.67 2.18 -22.38
C SER A 63 5.70 2.42 -23.88
N PHE A 64 5.75 1.35 -24.66
CA PHE A 64 5.90 1.44 -26.13
C PHE A 64 4.55 1.60 -26.84
N VAL A 65 3.56 0.81 -26.47
CA VAL A 65 2.27 0.74 -27.15
C VAL A 65 1.36 1.90 -26.75
N ILE A 66 1.24 2.16 -25.47
CA ILE A 66 0.28 3.15 -24.96
C ILE A 66 0.78 4.57 -25.21
N ARG A 67 2.08 4.79 -25.07
CA ARG A 67 2.67 6.10 -25.30
C ARG A 67 2.70 6.52 -26.78
N LYS A 68 2.83 5.57 -27.72
CA LYS A 68 2.83 5.86 -29.17
C LYS A 68 1.45 5.87 -29.80
N LEU A 69 0.52 5.11 -29.26
CA LEU A 69 -0.70 4.85 -29.99
C LEU A 69 -1.90 5.70 -29.61
N PHE A 70 -2.13 6.11 -28.34
CA PHE A 70 -3.46 6.69 -28.09
C PHE A 70 -3.75 7.35 -26.74
N ILE A 71 -2.88 7.30 -25.74
CA ILE A 71 -3.28 7.80 -24.42
C ILE A 71 -2.43 9.00 -24.02
N LYS A 72 -3.08 10.18 -24.04
CA LYS A 72 -2.55 11.35 -23.33
C LYS A 72 -2.48 10.99 -21.84
N ASP A 73 -1.47 11.48 -21.12
CA ASP A 73 -1.26 11.19 -19.70
C ASP A 73 -2.53 11.44 -18.86
N GLN A 74 -3.34 12.40 -19.22
CA GLN A 74 -4.64 12.73 -18.60
C GLN A 74 -5.69 11.61 -18.70
N ASN A 75 -5.56 10.68 -19.64
CA ASN A 75 -6.53 9.61 -19.86
C ASN A 75 -6.13 8.27 -19.21
N ILE A 76 -4.97 8.20 -18.56
CA ILE A 76 -4.49 6.96 -17.91
C ILE A 76 -5.45 6.47 -16.81
N PRO A 77 -5.97 7.32 -15.91
CA PRO A 77 -6.93 6.88 -14.89
C PRO A 77 -8.19 6.27 -15.51
N SER A 78 -8.75 6.92 -16.52
CA SER A 78 -9.93 6.42 -17.25
C SER A 78 -9.64 5.10 -17.96
N PHE A 79 -8.45 4.96 -18.54
CA PHE A 79 -8.02 3.71 -19.17
C PHE A 79 -7.92 2.56 -18.16
N VAL A 80 -7.28 2.78 -17.01
CA VAL A 80 -7.18 1.77 -15.95
C VAL A 80 -8.57 1.39 -15.43
N ASN A 81 -9.45 2.37 -15.21
CA ASN A 81 -10.83 2.12 -14.81
C ASN A 81 -11.61 1.30 -15.86
N ASN A 82 -11.44 1.59 -17.14
CA ASN A 82 -12.06 0.82 -18.22
C ASN A 82 -11.55 -0.63 -18.27
N LEU A 83 -10.26 -0.84 -18.00
CA LEU A 83 -9.72 -2.19 -17.87
C LEU A 83 -10.37 -2.94 -16.69
N GLN A 84 -10.50 -2.30 -15.53
CA GLN A 84 -11.12 -2.91 -14.34
C GLN A 84 -12.59 -3.27 -14.57
N ASN A 85 -13.31 -2.51 -15.36
CA ASN A 85 -14.71 -2.72 -15.67
C ASN A 85 -14.93 -3.50 -16.98
N SER A 86 -13.88 -4.06 -17.57
CA SER A 86 -13.97 -4.84 -18.80
C SER A 86 -14.77 -6.13 -18.59
N SER A 87 -15.59 -6.50 -19.58
CA SER A 87 -16.25 -7.80 -19.65
C SER A 87 -15.26 -8.96 -19.83
N LEU A 88 -14.10 -8.68 -20.42
CA LEU A 88 -13.03 -9.67 -20.60
C LEU A 88 -12.26 -9.86 -19.29
N MET A 89 -12.30 -11.09 -18.76
CA MET A 89 -11.66 -11.43 -17.47
C MET A 89 -10.20 -11.04 -17.39
N LEU A 90 -9.42 -11.30 -18.45
CA LEU A 90 -7.98 -10.97 -18.50
C LEU A 90 -7.73 -9.47 -18.39
N LEU A 91 -8.50 -8.64 -19.08
CA LEU A 91 -8.36 -7.18 -19.03
C LEU A 91 -8.75 -6.66 -17.65
N ARG A 92 -9.80 -7.21 -17.04
CA ARG A 92 -10.22 -6.86 -15.68
C ARG A 92 -9.16 -7.22 -14.65
N GLN A 93 -8.58 -8.42 -14.73
CA GLN A 93 -7.47 -8.82 -13.86
C GLN A 93 -6.28 -7.89 -14.01
N LEU A 94 -5.92 -7.54 -15.24
CA LEU A 94 -4.83 -6.61 -15.53
C LEU A 94 -5.09 -5.23 -14.91
N GLY A 95 -6.26 -4.66 -15.10
CA GLY A 95 -6.64 -3.37 -14.51
C GLY A 95 -6.60 -3.39 -12.99
N THR A 96 -7.08 -4.48 -12.37
CA THR A 96 -7.04 -4.68 -10.92
C THR A 96 -5.59 -4.79 -10.42
N SER A 97 -4.75 -5.59 -11.10
CA SER A 97 -3.34 -5.75 -10.72
C SER A 97 -2.56 -4.43 -10.80
N ILE A 98 -2.79 -3.62 -11.83
CA ILE A 98 -2.20 -2.29 -11.96
C ILE A 98 -2.63 -1.42 -10.78
N SER A 99 -3.93 -1.29 -10.53
CA SER A 99 -4.45 -0.45 -9.45
C SER A 99 -3.94 -0.88 -8.09
N THR A 100 -3.89 -2.19 -7.83
CA THR A 100 -3.37 -2.72 -6.56
C THR A 100 -1.89 -2.40 -6.39
N LEU A 101 -1.07 -2.64 -7.41
CA LEU A 101 0.36 -2.37 -7.36
C LEU A 101 0.65 -0.89 -7.11
N PHE A 102 0.00 -0.01 -7.87
CA PHE A 102 0.17 1.43 -7.70
C PHE A 102 -0.42 1.94 -6.38
N GLY A 103 -1.52 1.34 -5.90
CA GLY A 103 -2.09 1.60 -4.57
C GLY A 103 -1.12 1.25 -3.43
N ILE A 104 -0.45 0.11 -3.53
CA ILE A 104 0.58 -0.30 -2.55
C ILE A 104 1.78 0.65 -2.58
N CYS A 105 2.28 1.01 -3.77
CA CYS A 105 3.37 1.98 -3.90
C CYS A 105 2.98 3.35 -3.35
N ASN A 106 1.75 3.78 -3.59
CA ASN A 106 1.17 5.01 -3.05
C ASN A 106 1.13 4.97 -1.51
N ALA A 107 0.54 3.95 -0.92
CA ALA A 107 0.47 3.81 0.53
C ALA A 107 1.87 3.81 1.16
N ARG A 108 2.83 3.13 0.53
CA ARG A 108 4.20 3.07 1.02
C ARG A 108 4.94 4.41 0.92
N SER A 109 4.72 5.19 -0.14
CA SER A 109 5.32 6.52 -0.26
C SER A 109 4.84 7.47 0.83
N LEU A 110 3.59 7.32 1.27
CA LEU A 110 3.01 8.09 2.38
C LEU A 110 3.51 7.62 3.75
N THR A 111 3.91 6.35 3.91
CA THR A 111 4.42 5.84 5.20
C THR A 111 5.87 6.25 5.47
N GLY A 112 6.63 6.70 4.47
CA GLY A 112 7.92 7.34 4.68
C GLY A 112 7.75 8.57 5.56
N GLU A 113 8.42 8.62 6.72
CA GLU A 113 8.34 9.73 7.69
C GLU A 113 7.01 9.92 8.44
N GLY A 114 6.12 8.93 8.46
CA GLY A 114 4.85 9.01 9.17
C GLY A 114 3.81 9.92 8.50
N ASN A 115 3.97 10.25 7.22
CA ASN A 115 3.05 11.10 6.47
C ASN A 115 1.64 10.49 6.35
N LEU A 116 1.54 9.15 6.24
CA LEU A 116 0.26 8.45 6.22
C LEU A 116 -0.54 8.73 7.50
N TYR A 117 0.10 8.66 8.63
CA TYR A 117 -0.54 8.90 9.93
C TYR A 117 -0.94 10.36 10.11
N LYS A 118 -0.14 11.31 9.58
CA LYS A 118 -0.51 12.72 9.55
C LYS A 118 -1.71 12.97 8.65
N HIS A 119 -1.78 12.30 7.50
CA HIS A 119 -2.88 12.45 6.56
C HIS A 119 -4.22 11.99 7.15
N PHE A 120 -4.20 10.94 7.95
CA PHE A 120 -5.38 10.43 8.65
C PHE A 120 -5.58 11.05 10.05
N GLU A 121 -4.77 12.06 10.41
CA GLU A 121 -4.76 12.66 11.76
C GLU A 121 -4.63 11.60 12.87
N TYR A 122 -4.03 10.45 12.54
CA TYR A 122 -3.88 9.37 13.49
C TYR A 122 -2.78 9.70 14.50
N PRO A 123 -3.07 9.68 15.81
CA PRO A 123 -2.07 9.98 16.82
C PRO A 123 -1.00 8.88 16.83
N VAL A 124 0.09 9.09 16.12
CA VAL A 124 1.25 8.19 16.21
C VAL A 124 1.99 8.55 17.50
N HIS A 125 1.97 7.66 18.44
CA HIS A 125 2.85 7.76 19.61
C HIS A 125 4.30 7.60 19.13
N LYS A 126 4.98 8.75 18.97
CA LYS A 126 6.34 8.83 18.39
C LYS A 126 7.43 8.06 19.14
N ASN A 127 7.16 7.51 20.28
CA ASN A 127 8.19 6.92 21.13
C ASN A 127 7.73 5.64 21.81
N GLY A 128 7.08 4.72 21.24
CA GLY A 128 6.98 3.37 21.86
C GLY A 128 6.80 3.29 23.40
N GLN A 129 6.67 4.43 24.05
CA GLN A 129 6.27 4.54 25.44
C GLN A 129 4.76 4.33 25.53
N ILE A 130 4.37 3.10 25.20
CA ILE A 130 3.23 2.53 25.86
C ILE A 130 3.66 2.58 27.34
N GLU A 131 3.08 3.49 28.08
CA GLU A 131 3.18 3.39 29.53
C GLU A 131 2.87 1.94 29.86
N LYS A 132 3.88 1.20 30.32
CA LYS A 132 3.65 -0.10 30.93
C LYS A 132 2.81 0.18 32.13
N LYS A 133 1.49 0.30 31.96
CA LYS A 133 0.58 0.21 33.07
C LYS A 133 0.93 -1.11 33.74
N THR A 134 1.37 -1.01 34.95
CA THR A 134 1.75 -2.08 35.84
C THR A 134 0.88 -3.30 35.59
N ASN A 135 1.49 -4.48 35.54
CA ASN A 135 0.83 -5.78 35.42
C ASN A 135 -0.06 -6.12 36.65
N GLU A 136 -0.62 -5.14 37.28
CA GLU A 136 -1.62 -5.33 38.32
C GLU A 136 -2.96 -5.54 37.62
N PHE A 137 -3.32 -6.80 37.49
CA PHE A 137 -4.66 -7.14 37.06
C PHE A 137 -5.65 -6.68 38.15
N PRO A 138 -6.73 -6.01 37.74
CA PRO A 138 -7.81 -5.72 38.69
C PRO A 138 -8.32 -7.04 39.29
N GLU A 139 -8.67 -7.05 40.59
CA GLU A 139 -9.19 -8.23 41.29
C GLU A 139 -10.47 -8.78 40.65
N SER A 140 -11.22 -7.91 39.96
CA SER A 140 -12.43 -8.28 39.20
C SER A 140 -12.60 -7.35 38.01
N ILE A 141 -13.16 -7.86 36.93
CA ILE A 141 -13.63 -7.12 35.76
C ILE A 141 -15.04 -7.57 35.42
N GLU A 142 -15.90 -6.64 34.99
CA GLU A 142 -17.27 -6.98 34.61
C GLU A 142 -17.37 -7.63 33.25
N VAL A 143 -16.51 -7.20 32.30
CA VAL A 143 -16.49 -7.71 30.92
C VAL A 143 -15.06 -7.98 30.50
N ALA A 144 -14.82 -9.21 30.03
CA ALA A 144 -13.54 -9.62 29.40
C ALA A 144 -13.69 -9.66 27.89
N VAL A 145 -12.90 -8.86 27.18
CA VAL A 145 -12.79 -8.91 25.71
C VAL A 145 -11.51 -9.66 25.35
N ILE A 146 -11.63 -10.76 24.60
CA ILE A 146 -10.50 -11.56 24.17
C ILE A 146 -10.10 -11.18 22.74
N GLY A 147 -8.91 -10.62 22.58
CA GLY A 147 -8.35 -10.12 21.34
C GLY A 147 -8.53 -8.61 21.16
N SER A 148 -7.44 -7.91 20.90
CA SER A 148 -7.40 -6.45 20.67
C SER A 148 -7.57 -6.07 19.18
N GLY A 149 -7.92 -7.02 18.31
CA GLY A 149 -8.21 -6.75 16.91
C GLY A 149 -9.34 -5.75 16.69
N ALA A 150 -9.60 -5.38 15.43
CA ALA A 150 -10.58 -4.33 15.08
C ALA A 150 -11.95 -4.56 15.76
N GLY A 151 -12.46 -5.79 15.79
CA GLY A 151 -13.72 -6.13 16.44
C GLY A 151 -13.66 -6.01 17.96
N GLY A 152 -12.59 -6.52 18.58
CA GLY A 152 -12.39 -6.46 20.03
C GLY A 152 -12.19 -5.03 20.53
N GLY A 153 -11.43 -4.22 19.80
CA GLY A 153 -11.25 -2.80 20.12
C GLY A 153 -12.56 -2.00 20.05
N VAL A 154 -13.38 -2.21 19.03
CA VAL A 154 -14.70 -1.56 18.93
C VAL A 154 -15.63 -2.03 20.05
N ALA A 155 -15.69 -3.33 20.32
CA ALA A 155 -16.53 -3.87 21.38
C ALA A 155 -16.11 -3.32 22.76
N ALA A 156 -14.82 -3.31 23.05
CA ALA A 156 -14.28 -2.77 24.29
C ALA A 156 -14.61 -1.28 24.46
N ASN A 157 -14.45 -0.49 23.40
CA ASN A 157 -14.77 0.94 23.41
C ASN A 157 -16.24 1.18 23.75
N VAL A 158 -17.15 0.48 23.09
CA VAL A 158 -18.60 0.64 23.37
C VAL A 158 -18.99 0.15 24.74
N LEU A 159 -18.43 -0.98 25.17
CA LEU A 159 -18.79 -1.56 26.49
C LEU A 159 -18.19 -0.76 27.66
N SER A 160 -17.02 -0.12 27.44
CA SER A 160 -16.37 0.70 28.50
C SER A 160 -17.17 1.94 28.90
N GLU A 161 -18.17 2.34 28.14
CA GLU A 161 -19.09 3.41 28.53
C GLU A 161 -19.97 3.04 29.74
N LYS A 162 -20.16 1.74 30.01
CA LYS A 162 -21.09 1.24 31.03
C LYS A 162 -20.49 0.22 31.99
N TYR A 163 -19.41 -0.43 31.60
CA TYR A 163 -18.82 -1.55 32.32
C TYR A 163 -17.32 -1.37 32.50
N GLU A 164 -16.76 -2.01 33.52
CA GLU A 164 -15.32 -2.17 33.68
C GLU A 164 -14.84 -3.27 32.73
N VAL A 165 -14.12 -2.87 31.63
CA VAL A 165 -13.73 -3.75 30.55
C VAL A 165 -12.25 -4.06 30.62
N GLY A 166 -11.90 -5.35 30.67
CA GLY A 166 -10.54 -5.83 30.49
C GLY A 166 -10.34 -6.40 29.05
N ILE A 167 -9.28 -5.98 28.38
CA ILE A 167 -8.89 -6.56 27.07
C ILE A 167 -7.70 -7.50 27.28
N PHE A 168 -7.88 -8.75 26.86
CA PHE A 168 -6.85 -9.78 26.93
C PHE A 168 -6.39 -10.14 25.52
N ASP A 169 -5.08 -10.02 25.24
CA ASP A 169 -4.50 -10.40 23.96
C ASP A 169 -3.37 -11.40 24.14
N LYS A 170 -3.20 -12.26 23.13
CA LYS A 170 -2.15 -13.32 23.12
C LYS A 170 -0.78 -12.75 22.75
N GLY A 171 -0.73 -11.64 22.05
CA GLY A 171 0.49 -11.05 21.50
C GLY A 171 1.29 -10.27 22.54
N SER A 172 2.61 -10.34 22.46
CA SER A 172 3.46 -9.31 23.05
C SER A 172 3.42 -8.07 22.18
N TYR A 173 3.50 -6.87 22.79
CA TYR A 173 3.66 -5.66 22.02
C TYR A 173 4.92 -5.75 21.15
N LEU A 174 4.79 -5.44 19.85
CA LEU A 174 5.94 -5.30 18.97
C LEU A 174 6.70 -4.03 19.39
N ASN A 175 7.91 -4.21 19.87
CA ASN A 175 8.85 -3.12 20.15
C ASN A 175 9.50 -2.66 18.85
#